data_e78e8d3541639ead088fb88f63cd25a8
#
_entry.id   e78e8d3541639ead088fb88f63cd25a8
#
_cell.length_a   1.000
_cell.length_b   1.000
_cell.length_c   1.000
_cell.angle_alpha   90.00
_cell.angle_beta   90.00
_cell.angle_gamma   90.00
#
_symmetry.space_group_name_H-M   'P 1'
#
loop_
_entity.id
_entity.type
_entity.pdbx_description
1 polymer ?
#
loop_
_entity_poly.entity_id
_entity_poly.type
_entity_poly.pdbx_seq_one_letter_code
_entity_poly.pdbx_strand_id
1 'polypeptide(L)'
;MEAFIPMITGKLNKVRLGSCARNIVSRQRLAVALRASLALCGILVSVRPASAQAAAPLWTFAVSGDSRNCGDFVMPAIAAKVKADGDAFYWHLGDFRWISSPDEDLLAMHPDMKREDYQSLAWDDFLTHQIASFGSIPVFLGRGNHENIKPMTRDGYIAKFSSFLDRPEIAAQRITDGSAAAPPGPWYHWTQGWVDFITLDNASQEEFSTSQLKWLRFVLDRDLAPNSGVRAIVVGMHEALPHSTGSEHAMDDWDLGDRTGSLVYTWLYDAQAAGKHVYIIASHSHYYSPAIFNTPYWKQYSNEVVPGFIIGSAGARRYPLPRSADKDALTHIYGFLQGAVQSDGSIVFTLHELTEDDLIQARWQDTPLDAIHDCFVNNAESVR
;
A
#
# COMPACT_ATOMS: atom_id res chain seq x y z
N MET A 1 -6.33 -38.63 8.50
CA MET A 1 -7.44 -38.34 9.42
C MET A 1 -7.94 -36.96 9.00
N GLU A 2 -8.83 -36.99 8.01
CA GLU A 2 -9.38 -35.77 7.36
C GLU A 2 -10.44 -35.16 8.26
N ALA A 3 -10.28 -33.94 8.66
CA ALA A 3 -11.28 -33.16 9.36
C ALA A 3 -12.04 -32.28 8.36
N PHE A 4 -13.25 -32.71 8.03
CA PHE A 4 -14.26 -31.94 7.28
C PHE A 4 -14.63 -30.67 8.03
N ILE A 5 -14.52 -29.54 7.37
CA ILE A 5 -15.11 -28.27 7.83
C ILE A 5 -16.47 -28.11 7.11
N PRO A 6 -17.59 -27.98 7.85
CA PRO A 6 -18.89 -27.84 7.21
C PRO A 6 -19.09 -26.42 6.64
N MET A 7 -19.54 -26.36 5.37
CA MET A 7 -20.11 -25.15 4.78
C MET A 7 -21.37 -24.73 5.54
N ILE A 8 -21.39 -23.54 6.08
CA ILE A 8 -22.58 -22.92 6.65
C ILE A 8 -23.28 -22.15 5.52
N THR A 9 -24.31 -22.78 4.96
CA THR A 9 -25.29 -22.10 4.09
C THR A 9 -26.37 -21.47 4.95
N GLY A 10 -26.20 -20.19 5.30
CA GLY A 10 -27.27 -19.43 5.98
C GLY A 10 -28.27 -18.87 4.95
N LYS A 11 -29.51 -19.42 4.98
CA LYS A 11 -30.65 -18.86 4.25
C LYS A 11 -31.08 -17.54 4.88
N LEU A 12 -30.98 -16.44 4.15
CA LEU A 12 -31.57 -15.17 4.51
C LEU A 12 -33.09 -15.19 4.31
N ASN A 13 -33.83 -15.08 5.39
CA ASN A 13 -35.28 -14.89 5.39
C ASN A 13 -35.63 -13.47 4.94
N LYS A 14 -36.41 -13.37 3.83
CA LYS A 14 -37.04 -12.13 3.40
C LYS A 14 -38.14 -11.71 4.38
N VAL A 15 -37.93 -10.62 5.09
CA VAL A 15 -38.99 -9.93 5.82
C VAL A 15 -39.72 -9.02 4.84
N ARG A 16 -41.01 -9.31 4.63
CA ARG A 16 -41.96 -8.44 3.90
C ARG A 16 -42.39 -7.28 4.80
N LEU A 17 -42.14 -6.04 4.39
CA LEU A 17 -42.78 -4.87 4.94
C LEU A 17 -44.08 -4.60 4.19
N GLY A 18 -45.18 -4.61 4.95
CA GLY A 18 -46.53 -4.34 4.50
C GLY A 18 -46.75 -2.87 4.23
N SER A 19 -47.51 -2.64 3.16
CA SER A 19 -48.05 -1.35 2.75
C SER A 19 -49.13 -0.86 3.72
N CYS A 20 -49.09 0.40 4.10
CA CYS A 20 -50.25 1.10 4.62
C CYS A 20 -50.43 2.41 3.86
N ALA A 21 -51.51 2.48 3.12
CA ALA A 21 -51.97 3.64 2.34
C ALA A 21 -53.11 4.37 3.08
N ARG A 22 -53.32 5.63 2.67
CA ARG A 22 -54.46 6.55 2.88
C ARG A 22 -54.32 7.47 4.08
N ASN A 23 -54.49 8.80 3.95
CA ASN A 23 -55.66 9.50 3.40
C ASN A 23 -55.36 10.97 3.04
N ILE A 24 -56.06 11.39 1.97
CA ILE A 24 -56.23 12.73 1.42
C ILE A 24 -57.18 13.54 2.30
N VAL A 25 -56.86 14.82 2.59
CA VAL A 25 -57.89 15.85 2.72
C VAL A 25 -57.35 17.19 2.20
N SER A 26 -58.01 17.64 1.15
CA SER A 26 -57.95 18.97 0.55
C SER A 26 -58.68 20.01 1.41
N ARG A 27 -58.22 21.23 1.47
CA ARG A 27 -59.11 22.44 1.54
C ARG A 27 -58.40 23.68 0.99
N GLN A 28 -58.95 24.15 -0.14
CA GLN A 28 -58.80 25.51 -0.68
C GLN A 28 -59.48 26.55 0.19
N ARG A 29 -58.98 27.76 0.20
CA ARG A 29 -59.65 29.12 0.21
C ARG A 29 -58.54 30.15 0.13
N LEU A 30 -58.41 30.86 -0.96
CA LEU A 30 -59.05 32.05 -1.53
C LEU A 30 -58.60 33.37 -0.87
N ALA A 31 -57.75 34.08 -1.55
CA ALA A 31 -57.62 35.49 -1.91
C ALA A 31 -57.73 36.58 -0.81
N VAL A 32 -56.81 37.53 -0.86
CA VAL A 32 -57.08 38.94 -1.24
C VAL A 32 -55.73 39.66 -1.46
N ALA A 33 -55.65 40.42 -2.53
CA ALA A 33 -54.49 41.23 -2.94
C ALA A 33 -54.40 42.51 -2.14
N LEU A 34 -53.16 42.91 -1.78
CA LEU A 34 -52.84 44.32 -1.57
C LEU A 34 -51.45 44.62 -2.11
N ARG A 35 -51.39 45.45 -3.14
CA ARG A 35 -50.19 46.00 -3.74
C ARG A 35 -49.63 47.06 -2.81
N ALA A 36 -48.41 46.88 -2.34
CA ALA A 36 -47.56 47.94 -1.86
C ALA A 36 -46.17 47.78 -2.48
N SER A 37 -45.88 48.64 -3.46
CA SER A 37 -44.57 48.71 -4.09
C SER A 37 -43.60 49.41 -3.10
N LEU A 38 -42.66 48.64 -2.54
CA LEU A 38 -41.47 49.19 -1.91
C LEU A 38 -40.26 48.65 -2.69
N ALA A 39 -39.61 49.58 -3.43
CA ALA A 39 -38.34 49.37 -4.05
C ALA A 39 -37.27 49.21 -2.95
N LEU A 40 -36.90 48.00 -2.63
CA LEU A 40 -35.74 47.70 -1.80
C LEU A 40 -34.61 47.27 -2.75
N CYS A 41 -33.62 48.16 -2.93
CA CYS A 41 -32.34 47.83 -3.53
C CYS A 41 -31.68 46.74 -2.66
N GLY A 42 -31.96 45.47 -2.97
CA GLY A 42 -31.29 44.31 -2.37
C GLY A 42 -29.86 44.21 -2.93
N ILE A 43 -28.86 44.61 -2.16
CA ILE A 43 -27.47 44.21 -2.39
C ILE A 43 -27.42 42.71 -2.19
N LEU A 44 -27.45 41.98 -3.30
CA LEU A 44 -27.14 40.54 -3.31
C LEU A 44 -25.64 40.39 -2.98
N VAL A 45 -25.36 40.29 -1.68
CA VAL A 45 -24.07 39.78 -1.22
C VAL A 45 -24.06 38.29 -1.59
N SER A 46 -23.40 37.98 -2.72
CA SER A 46 -23.08 36.61 -3.08
C SER A 46 -22.11 36.06 -2.04
N VAL A 47 -22.65 35.44 -1.00
CA VAL A 47 -21.83 34.59 -0.12
C VAL A 47 -21.40 33.40 -0.94
N ARG A 48 -20.21 33.51 -1.54
CA ARG A 48 -19.52 32.32 -2.08
C ARG A 48 -19.34 31.37 -0.88
N PRO A 49 -19.78 30.11 -0.96
CA PRO A 49 -19.40 29.15 0.05
C PRO A 49 -17.86 29.16 0.10
N ALA A 50 -17.29 29.52 1.25
CA ALA A 50 -15.88 29.31 1.49
C ALA A 50 -15.63 27.81 1.21
N SER A 51 -14.80 27.51 0.23
CA SER A 51 -14.30 26.16 0.05
C SER A 51 -13.69 25.78 1.40
N ALA A 52 -14.26 24.78 2.05
CA ALA A 52 -13.72 24.26 3.29
C ALA A 52 -12.28 23.81 2.94
N GLN A 53 -11.30 24.58 3.39
CA GLN A 53 -9.92 24.24 3.22
C GLN A 53 -9.71 22.93 3.99
N ALA A 54 -9.32 21.87 3.29
CA ALA A 54 -9.05 20.59 3.94
C ALA A 54 -8.11 20.85 5.12
N ALA A 55 -8.44 20.31 6.28
CA ALA A 55 -7.57 20.41 7.44
C ALA A 55 -6.18 19.83 7.09
N ALA A 56 -5.12 20.49 7.54
CA ALA A 56 -3.77 19.95 7.34
C ALA A 56 -3.67 18.54 7.97
N PRO A 57 -2.98 17.58 7.34
CA PRO A 57 -2.78 16.27 7.92
C PRO A 57 -2.00 16.38 9.24
N LEU A 58 -2.20 15.43 10.13
CA LEU A 58 -1.46 15.38 11.39
C LEU A 58 0.00 15.00 11.17
N TRP A 59 0.23 14.07 10.28
CA TRP A 59 1.55 13.61 9.83
C TRP A 59 1.39 12.77 8.56
N THR A 60 2.50 12.52 7.87
CA THR A 60 2.55 11.78 6.61
C THR A 60 3.57 10.65 6.68
N PHE A 61 3.46 9.68 5.78
CA PHE A 61 4.41 8.59 5.56
C PHE A 61 4.49 8.26 4.08
N ALA A 62 5.60 7.65 3.66
CA ALA A 62 5.82 7.23 2.29
C ALA A 62 5.94 5.71 2.16
N VAL A 63 5.46 5.15 1.06
CA VAL A 63 5.52 3.72 0.76
C VAL A 63 5.72 3.47 -0.72
N SER A 64 6.60 2.51 -1.06
CA SER A 64 6.73 1.92 -2.40
C SER A 64 7.43 0.57 -2.30
N GLY A 65 7.62 -0.12 -3.42
CA GLY A 65 8.39 -1.36 -3.51
C GLY A 65 9.06 -1.48 -4.87
N ASP A 66 9.74 -2.60 -5.10
CA ASP A 66 10.37 -2.93 -6.37
C ASP A 66 11.45 -1.92 -6.77
N SER A 67 12.49 -1.82 -5.94
CA SER A 67 13.63 -0.93 -6.21
C SER A 67 14.76 -1.60 -6.99
N ARG A 68 14.59 -2.83 -7.44
CA ARG A 68 15.52 -3.52 -8.34
C ARG A 68 15.69 -2.79 -9.67
N ASN A 69 16.69 -3.17 -10.44
CA ASN A 69 17.06 -2.61 -11.75
C ASN A 69 17.71 -1.23 -11.69
N CYS A 70 16.97 -0.17 -11.33
CA CYS A 70 17.44 1.21 -11.31
C CYS A 70 17.32 1.87 -9.92
N GLY A 71 17.24 1.08 -8.87
CA GLY A 71 17.01 1.56 -7.51
C GLY A 71 18.06 2.51 -6.98
N ASP A 72 19.33 2.36 -7.37
CA ASP A 72 20.42 3.23 -6.93
C ASP A 72 20.28 4.66 -7.47
N PHE A 73 19.49 4.83 -8.54
CA PHE A 73 19.19 6.15 -9.10
C PHE A 73 17.84 6.69 -8.61
N VAL A 74 16.86 5.81 -8.39
CA VAL A 74 15.48 6.19 -8.03
C VAL A 74 15.32 6.39 -6.53
N MET A 75 15.86 5.49 -5.70
CA MET A 75 15.69 5.55 -4.24
C MET A 75 16.29 6.80 -3.57
N PRO A 76 17.44 7.33 -4.00
CA PRO A 76 17.93 8.62 -3.51
C PRO A 76 16.96 9.77 -3.78
N ALA A 77 16.26 9.78 -4.94
CA ALA A 77 15.27 10.80 -5.26
C ALA A 77 14.00 10.66 -4.42
N ILE A 78 13.53 9.43 -4.18
CA ILE A 78 12.46 9.15 -3.22
C ILE A 78 12.87 9.67 -1.83
N ALA A 79 14.05 9.32 -1.35
CA ALA A 79 14.54 9.75 -0.04
C ALA A 79 14.63 11.27 0.11
N ALA A 80 15.03 11.97 -0.96
CA ALA A 80 15.10 13.43 -0.97
C ALA A 80 13.70 14.06 -0.84
N LYS A 81 12.69 13.55 -1.55
CA LYS A 81 11.30 14.03 -1.44
C LYS A 81 10.69 13.69 -0.08
N VAL A 82 10.82 12.44 0.39
CA VAL A 82 10.36 11.99 1.72
C VAL A 82 10.94 12.89 2.83
N LYS A 83 12.21 13.27 2.71
CA LYS A 83 12.84 14.22 3.65
C LYS A 83 12.28 15.63 3.52
N ALA A 84 12.08 16.12 2.30
CA ALA A 84 11.55 17.46 2.04
C ALA A 84 10.10 17.62 2.54
N ASP A 85 9.28 16.56 2.39
CA ASP A 85 7.89 16.51 2.82
C ASP A 85 7.75 16.29 4.34
N GLY A 86 8.84 15.89 5.01
CA GLY A 86 8.85 15.64 6.46
C GLY A 86 8.08 14.37 6.84
N ASP A 87 8.06 13.37 5.96
CA ASP A 87 7.40 12.10 6.24
C ASP A 87 8.00 11.43 7.48
N ALA A 88 7.14 10.82 8.29
CA ALA A 88 7.52 10.19 9.54
C ALA A 88 8.39 8.94 9.35
N PHE A 89 8.18 8.23 8.23
CA PHE A 89 8.95 7.05 7.84
C PHE A 89 8.75 6.74 6.34
N TYR A 90 9.62 5.86 5.83
CA TYR A 90 9.48 5.22 4.53
C TYR A 90 9.27 3.71 4.71
N TRP A 91 8.35 3.12 3.93
CA TRP A 91 8.03 1.69 3.96
C TRP A 91 8.29 1.06 2.60
N HIS A 92 9.24 0.14 2.52
CA HIS A 92 9.60 -0.59 1.31
C HIS A 92 8.94 -1.98 1.31
N LEU A 93 8.19 -2.30 0.27
CA LEU A 93 7.36 -3.51 0.21
C LEU A 93 8.02 -4.72 -0.48
N GLY A 94 9.35 -4.74 -0.56
CA GLY A 94 10.10 -5.88 -1.10
C GLY A 94 10.65 -5.67 -2.51
N ASP A 95 11.37 -6.67 -3.02
CA ASP A 95 12.09 -6.67 -4.29
C ASP A 95 13.17 -5.59 -4.37
N PHE A 96 14.17 -5.73 -3.50
CA PHE A 96 15.26 -4.77 -3.36
C PHE A 96 16.28 -4.83 -4.50
N ARG A 97 16.54 -6.05 -5.02
CA ARG A 97 17.51 -6.35 -6.07
C ARG A 97 17.02 -7.50 -6.95
N TRP A 98 17.41 -7.51 -8.22
CA TRP A 98 16.96 -8.55 -9.16
C TRP A 98 17.52 -9.94 -8.86
N ILE A 99 18.74 -10.05 -8.36
CA ILE A 99 19.46 -11.27 -7.95
C ILE A 99 19.69 -12.29 -9.08
N SER A 100 18.73 -12.50 -9.97
CA SER A 100 18.86 -13.43 -11.10
C SER A 100 19.90 -12.97 -12.14
N SER A 101 20.13 -11.67 -12.22
CA SER A 101 21.12 -10.98 -13.05
C SER A 101 21.53 -9.68 -12.35
N PRO A 102 22.69 -9.09 -12.63
CA PRO A 102 23.01 -7.76 -12.15
C PRO A 102 21.97 -6.74 -12.59
N ASP A 103 21.65 -5.80 -11.69
CA ASP A 103 20.77 -4.68 -11.95
C ASP A 103 21.39 -3.71 -12.95
N GLU A 104 20.57 -3.00 -13.71
CA GLU A 104 20.99 -2.05 -14.75
C GLU A 104 21.83 -0.92 -14.19
N ASP A 105 21.50 -0.40 -13.00
CA ASP A 105 22.25 0.63 -12.29
C ASP A 105 23.67 0.16 -11.95
N LEU A 106 23.81 -1.06 -11.43
CA LEU A 106 25.13 -1.65 -11.14
C LEU A 106 25.94 -1.95 -12.39
N LEU A 107 25.29 -2.42 -13.48
CA LEU A 107 25.97 -2.64 -14.76
C LEU A 107 26.44 -1.33 -15.39
N ALA A 108 25.71 -0.22 -15.20
CA ALA A 108 26.14 1.09 -15.66
C ALA A 108 27.43 1.56 -14.97
N MET A 109 27.58 1.22 -13.68
CA MET A 109 28.78 1.54 -12.89
C MET A 109 29.91 0.52 -13.07
N HIS A 110 29.55 -0.74 -13.32
CA HIS A 110 30.47 -1.90 -13.41
C HIS A 110 30.10 -2.80 -14.60
N PRO A 111 30.42 -2.42 -15.86
CA PRO A 111 29.96 -3.13 -17.06
C PRO A 111 30.38 -4.60 -17.15
N ASP A 112 31.49 -4.97 -16.51
CA ASP A 112 32.04 -6.33 -16.51
C ASP A 112 31.57 -7.17 -15.30
N MET A 113 30.59 -6.69 -14.53
CA MET A 113 30.10 -7.38 -13.32
C MET A 113 29.49 -8.72 -13.66
N LYS A 114 30.01 -9.77 -13.01
CA LYS A 114 29.49 -11.12 -13.14
C LYS A 114 28.40 -11.37 -12.10
N ARG A 115 27.51 -12.30 -12.42
CA ARG A 115 26.39 -12.66 -11.55
C ARG A 115 26.84 -13.08 -10.15
N GLU A 116 27.93 -13.86 -10.04
CA GLU A 116 28.42 -14.35 -8.75
C GLU A 116 28.96 -13.21 -7.88
N ASP A 117 29.68 -12.27 -8.49
CA ASP A 117 30.19 -11.08 -7.81
C ASP A 117 29.03 -10.20 -7.34
N TYR A 118 28.07 -9.97 -8.23
CA TYR A 118 26.84 -9.24 -7.93
C TYR A 118 26.07 -9.87 -6.77
N GLN A 119 25.78 -11.17 -6.80
CA GLN A 119 25.04 -11.85 -5.74
C GLN A 119 25.73 -11.79 -4.37
N SER A 120 27.05 -11.63 -4.34
CA SER A 120 27.80 -11.49 -3.10
C SER A 120 27.68 -10.11 -2.46
N LEU A 121 27.44 -9.05 -3.24
CA LEU A 121 27.40 -7.66 -2.79
C LEU A 121 26.01 -7.01 -2.80
N ALA A 122 25.05 -7.55 -3.57
CA ALA A 122 23.76 -6.91 -3.86
C ALA A 122 23.01 -6.39 -2.62
N TRP A 123 23.04 -7.15 -1.53
CA TRP A 123 22.33 -6.75 -0.31
C TRP A 123 23.07 -5.65 0.48
N ASP A 124 24.41 -5.62 0.45
CA ASP A 124 25.19 -4.54 1.04
C ASP A 124 25.07 -3.27 0.22
N ASP A 125 25.02 -3.45 -1.09
CA ASP A 125 24.83 -2.37 -2.03
C ASP A 125 23.44 -1.71 -1.88
N PHE A 126 22.37 -2.50 -1.78
CA PHE A 126 21.04 -1.99 -1.44
C PHE A 126 21.06 -1.13 -0.16
N LEU A 127 21.71 -1.61 0.90
CA LEU A 127 21.80 -0.87 2.15
C LEU A 127 22.61 0.43 2.00
N THR A 128 23.67 0.41 1.19
CA THR A 128 24.61 1.53 1.04
C THR A 128 24.10 2.60 0.07
N HIS A 129 23.52 2.20 -1.07
CA HIS A 129 23.17 3.14 -2.13
C HIS A 129 21.68 3.53 -2.09
N GLN A 130 20.79 2.63 -1.64
CA GLN A 130 19.37 2.93 -1.59
C GLN A 130 18.94 3.37 -0.19
N ILE A 131 19.11 2.53 0.83
CA ILE A 131 18.60 2.78 2.17
C ILE A 131 19.36 3.89 2.91
N ALA A 132 20.68 3.97 2.75
CA ALA A 132 21.47 5.02 3.40
C ALA A 132 21.05 6.44 2.97
N SER A 133 20.43 6.60 1.79
CA SER A 133 19.90 7.87 1.30
C SER A 133 18.82 8.46 2.22
N PHE A 134 18.09 7.65 2.98
CA PHE A 134 17.06 8.12 3.92
C PHE A 134 17.66 8.76 5.19
N GLY A 135 18.92 8.49 5.51
CA GLY A 135 19.60 9.07 6.67
C GLY A 135 18.94 8.69 8.00
N SER A 136 18.38 9.67 8.72
CA SER A 136 17.71 9.44 10.01
C SER A 136 16.23 9.09 9.91
N ILE A 137 15.63 9.13 8.71
CA ILE A 137 14.24 8.75 8.52
C ILE A 137 14.10 7.24 8.75
N PRO A 138 13.18 6.80 9.61
CA PRO A 138 12.91 5.39 9.82
C PRO A 138 12.53 4.68 8.50
N VAL A 139 13.15 3.53 8.22
CA VAL A 139 12.79 2.68 7.08
C VAL A 139 12.27 1.34 7.60
N PHE A 140 11.10 0.92 7.12
CA PHE A 140 10.51 -0.39 7.37
C PHE A 140 10.60 -1.23 6.09
N LEU A 141 10.90 -2.53 6.22
CA LEU A 141 11.15 -3.41 5.08
C LEU A 141 10.14 -4.56 5.03
N GLY A 142 9.36 -4.65 3.96
CA GLY A 142 8.68 -5.86 3.54
C GLY A 142 9.63 -6.80 2.81
N ARG A 143 9.20 -8.02 2.53
CA ARG A 143 9.96 -9.02 1.79
C ARG A 143 9.26 -9.32 0.47
N GLY A 144 10.01 -9.27 -0.64
CA GLY A 144 9.54 -9.64 -1.96
C GLY A 144 10.00 -11.04 -2.38
N ASN A 145 9.60 -11.47 -3.58
CA ASN A 145 9.97 -12.78 -4.10
C ASN A 145 11.43 -12.85 -4.54
N HIS A 146 12.08 -11.72 -4.88
CA HIS A 146 13.51 -11.66 -5.17
C HIS A 146 14.37 -11.89 -3.92
N GLU A 147 13.89 -11.63 -2.74
CA GLU A 147 14.52 -12.00 -1.46
C GLU A 147 14.41 -13.50 -1.15
N ASN A 148 13.79 -14.31 -2.05
CA ASN A 148 13.78 -15.77 -2.01
C ASN A 148 14.74 -16.41 -2.99
N ILE A 149 15.35 -15.64 -3.90
CA ILE A 149 16.26 -16.16 -4.92
C ILE A 149 17.59 -16.51 -4.27
N LYS A 150 18.08 -17.73 -4.50
CA LYS A 150 19.37 -18.16 -3.99
C LYS A 150 20.51 -17.25 -4.47
N PRO A 151 21.50 -16.97 -3.62
CA PRO A 151 21.83 -17.66 -2.36
C PRO A 151 21.02 -17.21 -1.13
N MET A 152 20.14 -16.21 -1.22
CA MET A 152 19.31 -15.77 -0.09
C MET A 152 18.33 -16.86 0.32
N THR A 153 18.17 -17.00 1.63
CA THR A 153 17.15 -17.82 2.25
C THR A 153 16.31 -16.95 3.19
N ARG A 154 15.18 -17.45 3.66
CA ARG A 154 14.36 -16.73 4.63
C ARG A 154 15.14 -16.38 5.91
N ASP A 155 15.90 -17.34 6.45
CA ASP A 155 16.73 -17.11 7.64
C ASP A 155 17.89 -16.14 7.33
N GLY A 156 18.45 -16.22 6.13
CA GLY A 156 19.46 -15.28 5.62
C GLY A 156 18.90 -13.86 5.53
N TYR A 157 17.69 -13.69 5.04
CA TYR A 157 16.98 -12.40 5.01
C TYR A 157 16.81 -11.84 6.43
N ILE A 158 16.28 -12.65 7.36
CA ILE A 158 16.08 -12.24 8.74
C ILE A 158 17.41 -11.83 9.39
N ALA A 159 18.49 -12.58 9.17
CA ALA A 159 19.80 -12.26 9.71
C ALA A 159 20.38 -10.98 9.09
N LYS A 160 20.31 -10.83 7.75
CA LYS A 160 20.84 -9.68 7.02
C LYS A 160 20.15 -8.36 7.39
N PHE A 161 18.83 -8.38 7.48
CA PHE A 161 18.01 -7.21 7.73
C PHE A 161 17.52 -7.12 9.18
N SER A 162 18.17 -7.83 10.12
CA SER A 162 17.75 -7.91 11.52
C SER A 162 17.57 -6.55 12.19
N SER A 163 18.43 -5.55 11.90
CA SER A 163 18.32 -4.20 12.44
C SER A 163 17.05 -3.45 11.99
N PHE A 164 16.48 -3.82 10.84
CA PHE A 164 15.21 -3.28 10.35
C PHE A 164 14.02 -4.06 10.90
N LEU A 165 14.13 -5.37 11.05
CA LEU A 165 13.09 -6.25 11.56
C LEU A 165 12.97 -6.19 13.09
N ASP A 166 13.97 -5.66 13.78
CA ASP A 166 14.03 -5.45 15.23
C ASP A 166 14.18 -3.97 15.61
N ARG A 167 13.64 -3.08 14.79
CA ARG A 167 13.58 -1.65 15.10
C ARG A 167 12.90 -1.40 16.44
N PRO A 168 13.23 -0.30 17.13
CA PRO A 168 12.64 0.03 18.42
C PRO A 168 11.10 0.03 18.41
N GLU A 169 10.49 0.51 17.34
CA GLU A 169 9.03 0.57 17.17
C GLU A 169 8.42 -0.83 17.12
N ILE A 170 9.04 -1.74 16.34
CA ILE A 170 8.61 -3.13 16.19
C ILE A 170 8.85 -3.91 17.48
N ALA A 171 10.01 -3.72 18.10
CA ALA A 171 10.35 -4.37 19.37
C ALA A 171 9.41 -3.94 20.51
N ALA A 172 9.08 -2.65 20.60
CA ALA A 172 8.11 -2.12 21.55
C ALA A 172 6.71 -2.68 21.32
N GLN A 173 6.32 -2.86 20.05
CA GLN A 173 5.05 -3.46 19.70
C GLN A 173 4.97 -4.94 20.13
N ARG A 174 6.02 -5.75 19.89
CA ARG A 174 6.08 -7.14 20.39
C ARG A 174 5.96 -7.23 21.91
N ILE A 175 6.56 -6.28 22.64
CA ILE A 175 6.41 -6.20 24.12
C ILE A 175 4.94 -5.94 24.47
N THR A 176 4.29 -4.98 23.81
CA THR A 176 2.89 -4.62 24.02
C THR A 176 1.96 -5.81 23.74
N ASP A 177 2.27 -6.62 22.75
CA ASP A 177 1.53 -7.83 22.37
C ASP A 177 1.76 -9.03 23.30
N GLY A 178 2.64 -8.89 24.31
CA GLY A 178 3.01 -10.01 25.17
C GLY A 178 3.92 -11.04 24.51
N SER A 179 4.53 -10.71 23.37
CA SER A 179 5.38 -11.58 22.54
C SER A 179 6.85 -11.15 22.51
N ALA A 180 7.32 -10.47 23.56
CA ALA A 180 8.69 -9.93 23.65
C ALA A 180 9.81 -10.94 23.37
N ALA A 181 9.59 -12.23 23.68
CA ALA A 181 10.54 -13.32 23.42
C ALA A 181 10.48 -13.86 21.98
N ALA A 182 9.52 -13.44 21.16
CA ALA A 182 9.44 -13.87 19.77
C ALA A 182 10.61 -13.27 18.96
N PRO A 183 11.30 -14.07 18.13
CA PRO A 183 12.35 -13.55 17.28
C PRO A 183 11.79 -12.58 16.23
N PRO A 184 12.61 -11.64 15.73
CA PRO A 184 12.25 -10.86 14.55
C PRO A 184 11.90 -11.77 13.38
N GLY A 185 10.94 -11.33 12.56
CA GLY A 185 10.49 -12.08 11.39
C GLY A 185 10.09 -11.16 10.24
N PRO A 186 9.81 -11.68 9.05
CA PRO A 186 9.47 -10.89 7.87
C PRO A 186 8.03 -10.36 7.89
N TRP A 187 7.22 -10.79 8.85
CA TRP A 187 5.93 -10.17 9.16
C TRP A 187 5.95 -9.60 10.56
N TYR A 188 5.44 -8.40 10.69
CA TYR A 188 5.42 -7.64 11.94
C TYR A 188 4.41 -6.50 11.84
N HIS A 189 4.16 -5.82 12.94
CA HIS A 189 3.40 -4.58 12.94
C HIS A 189 3.94 -3.59 13.95
N TRP A 190 3.55 -2.34 13.79
CA TRP A 190 3.82 -1.26 14.73
C TRP A 190 2.69 -0.25 14.71
N THR A 191 2.39 0.32 15.85
CA THR A 191 1.39 1.36 15.98
C THR A 191 2.06 2.74 16.03
N GLN A 192 1.58 3.66 15.18
CA GLN A 192 1.97 5.06 15.24
C GLN A 192 0.71 5.95 15.37
N GLY A 193 0.60 6.65 16.51
CA GLY A 193 -0.65 7.32 16.86
C GLY A 193 -1.79 6.31 17.02
N TRP A 194 -2.82 6.45 16.19
CA TRP A 194 -3.97 5.52 16.15
C TRP A 194 -4.01 4.65 14.88
N VAL A 195 -2.91 4.59 14.15
CA VAL A 195 -2.77 3.74 12.96
C VAL A 195 -1.93 2.53 13.32
N ASP A 196 -2.41 1.33 13.04
CA ASP A 196 -1.61 0.10 13.05
C ASP A 196 -1.14 -0.20 11.63
N PHE A 197 0.18 -0.29 11.45
CA PHE A 197 0.85 -0.67 10.21
C PHE A 197 1.26 -2.12 10.30
N ILE A 198 0.77 -2.95 9.39
CA ILE A 198 0.98 -4.39 9.39
C ILE A 198 1.74 -4.78 8.13
N THR A 199 2.95 -5.29 8.28
CA THR A 199 3.74 -5.90 7.20
C THR A 199 3.44 -7.38 7.13
N LEU A 200 3.02 -7.88 5.96
CA LEU A 200 2.80 -9.30 5.69
C LEU A 200 3.85 -9.86 4.71
N ASP A 201 4.22 -11.12 4.89
CA ASP A 201 5.12 -11.87 4.00
C ASP A 201 4.29 -12.88 3.20
N ASN A 202 3.97 -12.55 1.97
CA ASN A 202 3.27 -13.43 1.02
C ASN A 202 4.16 -13.87 -0.16
N ALA A 203 5.35 -13.31 -0.27
CA ALA A 203 6.26 -13.58 -1.38
C ALA A 203 7.08 -14.88 -1.25
N SER A 204 6.98 -15.60 -0.13
CA SER A 204 7.80 -16.80 0.13
C SER A 204 7.36 -18.02 -0.65
N GLN A 205 6.05 -18.17 -0.86
CA GLN A 205 5.42 -19.26 -1.63
C GLN A 205 4.10 -18.76 -2.22
N GLU A 206 3.97 -17.46 -2.39
CA GLU A 206 2.75 -16.80 -2.88
C GLU A 206 1.53 -17.11 -2.02
N GLU A 207 1.74 -17.37 -0.70
CA GLU A 207 0.71 -17.72 0.27
C GLU A 207 1.05 -17.23 1.68
N PHE A 208 0.04 -17.09 2.51
CA PHE A 208 0.23 -16.84 3.95
C PHE A 208 0.36 -18.14 4.74
N SER A 209 1.45 -18.31 5.46
CA SER A 209 1.64 -19.45 6.34
C SER A 209 0.60 -19.49 7.48
N THR A 210 0.27 -20.69 7.96
CA THR A 210 -0.65 -20.86 9.09
C THR A 210 -0.22 -20.09 10.34
N SER A 211 1.09 -19.95 10.59
CA SER A 211 1.61 -19.17 11.72
C SER A 211 1.36 -17.68 11.56
N GLN A 212 1.56 -17.15 10.35
CA GLN A 212 1.28 -15.75 10.02
C GLN A 212 -0.22 -15.44 10.11
N LEU A 213 -1.08 -16.33 9.56
CA LEU A 213 -2.53 -16.16 9.68
C LEU A 213 -3.02 -16.13 11.12
N LYS A 214 -2.51 -17.02 12.00
CA LYS A 214 -2.84 -16.99 13.42
C LYS A 214 -2.39 -15.72 14.10
N TRP A 215 -1.19 -15.25 13.77
CA TRP A 215 -0.65 -14.01 14.29
C TRP A 215 -1.48 -12.79 13.80
N LEU A 216 -1.78 -12.71 12.49
CA LEU A 216 -2.60 -11.64 11.95
C LEU A 216 -3.99 -11.59 12.60
N ARG A 217 -4.63 -12.76 12.79
CA ARG A 217 -5.92 -12.82 13.48
C ARG A 217 -5.82 -12.26 14.90
N PHE A 218 -4.77 -12.62 15.63
CA PHE A 218 -4.52 -12.08 16.97
C PHE A 218 -4.36 -10.54 16.94
N VAL A 219 -3.59 -10.00 15.98
CA VAL A 219 -3.42 -8.53 15.83
C VAL A 219 -4.74 -7.85 15.54
N LEU A 220 -5.51 -8.37 14.57
CA LEU A 220 -6.81 -7.79 14.20
C LEU A 220 -7.83 -7.87 15.36
N ASP A 221 -7.87 -8.97 16.10
CA ASP A 221 -8.77 -9.08 17.26
C ASP A 221 -8.44 -8.05 18.35
N ARG A 222 -7.15 -7.76 18.56
CA ARG A 222 -6.70 -6.71 19.46
C ARG A 222 -7.11 -5.33 18.95
N ASP A 223 -6.94 -5.05 17.67
CA ASP A 223 -7.27 -3.75 17.07
C ASP A 223 -8.78 -3.48 17.05
N LEU A 224 -9.57 -4.53 16.93
CA LEU A 224 -11.03 -4.47 17.01
C LEU A 224 -11.57 -4.37 18.45
N ALA A 225 -10.73 -4.59 19.46
CA ALA A 225 -11.16 -4.47 20.84
C ALA A 225 -11.65 -3.04 21.14
N PRO A 226 -12.72 -2.86 21.95
CA PRO A 226 -13.34 -1.54 22.19
C PRO A 226 -12.38 -0.45 22.68
N ASN A 227 -11.29 -0.84 23.36
CA ASN A 227 -10.31 0.06 23.96
C ASN A 227 -8.94 0.03 23.26
N SER A 228 -8.84 -0.46 22.03
CA SER A 228 -7.57 -0.58 21.31
C SER A 228 -6.91 0.77 21.03
N GLY A 229 -7.70 1.84 20.91
CA GLY A 229 -7.22 3.14 20.43
C GLY A 229 -6.94 3.20 18.93
N VAL A 230 -6.86 2.06 18.24
CA VAL A 230 -6.63 1.96 16.79
C VAL A 230 -7.88 2.42 16.04
N ARG A 231 -7.70 3.33 15.07
CA ARG A 231 -8.76 3.85 14.21
C ARG A 231 -8.57 3.43 12.76
N ALA A 232 -7.31 3.30 12.34
CA ALA A 232 -6.94 2.86 11.01
C ALA A 232 -5.99 1.67 11.05
N ILE A 233 -6.10 0.80 10.05
CA ILE A 233 -5.24 -0.36 9.81
C ILE A 233 -4.72 -0.22 8.39
N VAL A 234 -3.40 -0.19 8.23
CA VAL A 234 -2.73 -0.17 6.92
C VAL A 234 -1.92 -1.44 6.77
N VAL A 235 -2.28 -2.26 5.80
CA VAL A 235 -1.60 -3.52 5.55
C VAL A 235 -0.74 -3.41 4.31
N GLY A 236 0.56 -3.63 4.45
CA GLY A 236 1.53 -3.64 3.36
C GLY A 236 2.05 -5.05 3.10
N MET A 237 2.18 -5.43 1.84
CA MET A 237 2.68 -6.71 1.40
C MET A 237 3.30 -6.60 0.01
N HIS A 238 4.01 -7.63 -0.45
CA HIS A 238 4.62 -7.59 -1.77
C HIS A 238 3.59 -7.87 -2.87
N GLU A 239 2.98 -9.04 -2.89
CA GLU A 239 1.99 -9.41 -3.90
C GLU A 239 0.59 -8.92 -3.51
N ALA A 240 -0.20 -8.47 -4.49
CA ALA A 240 -1.57 -8.07 -4.24
C ALA A 240 -2.43 -9.27 -3.81
N LEU A 241 -3.40 -9.03 -2.92
CA LEU A 241 -4.38 -10.06 -2.56
C LEU A 241 -5.21 -10.48 -3.79
N PRO A 242 -5.79 -11.70 -3.76
CA PRO A 242 -6.49 -12.29 -4.90
C PRO A 242 -7.61 -11.41 -5.48
N HIS A 243 -7.89 -11.64 -6.76
CA HIS A 243 -8.98 -10.99 -7.50
C HIS A 243 -8.88 -9.46 -7.53
N SER A 244 -7.68 -8.93 -7.37
CA SER A 244 -7.35 -7.53 -7.60
C SER A 244 -7.20 -7.22 -9.09
N THR A 245 -7.02 -5.95 -9.44
CA THR A 245 -6.71 -5.56 -10.83
C THR A 245 -5.29 -5.92 -11.27
N GLY A 246 -4.43 -6.37 -10.38
CA GLY A 246 -3.07 -6.87 -10.65
C GLY A 246 -3.01 -8.36 -11.01
N SER A 247 -4.05 -8.91 -11.59
CA SER A 247 -4.35 -10.34 -11.75
C SER A 247 -3.27 -11.24 -12.36
N GLU A 248 -2.26 -10.71 -13.06
CA GLU A 248 -1.12 -11.49 -13.56
C GLU A 248 0.05 -11.54 -12.56
N HIS A 249 -0.07 -10.82 -11.44
CA HIS A 249 0.92 -10.70 -10.38
C HIS A 249 0.22 -10.54 -9.02
N ALA A 250 -0.74 -11.40 -8.75
CA ALA A 250 -1.49 -11.45 -7.51
C ALA A 250 -1.57 -12.88 -6.99
N MET A 251 -1.92 -13.05 -5.73
CA MET A 251 -1.93 -14.34 -5.06
C MET A 251 -2.91 -15.38 -5.64
N ASP A 252 -3.79 -15.02 -6.57
CA ASP A 252 -4.75 -15.93 -7.22
C ASP A 252 -4.16 -16.80 -8.35
N ASP A 253 -2.90 -16.63 -8.70
CA ASP A 253 -2.16 -17.53 -9.60
C ASP A 253 -1.90 -18.92 -8.98
N TRP A 254 -2.12 -19.06 -7.68
CA TRP A 254 -1.85 -20.26 -6.91
C TRP A 254 -3.01 -20.59 -5.95
N ASP A 255 -3.51 -21.83 -5.97
CA ASP A 255 -4.69 -22.26 -5.18
C ASP A 255 -4.60 -21.94 -3.66
N LEU A 256 -3.43 -22.07 -3.05
CA LEU A 256 -3.22 -21.75 -1.64
C LEU A 256 -3.12 -20.25 -1.43
N GLY A 257 -2.54 -19.53 -2.39
CA GLY A 257 -2.49 -18.09 -2.42
C GLY A 257 -3.89 -17.50 -2.49
N ASP A 258 -4.72 -17.96 -3.43
CA ASP A 258 -6.11 -17.54 -3.54
C ASP A 258 -6.87 -17.75 -2.22
N ARG A 259 -6.78 -18.95 -1.65
CA ARG A 259 -7.48 -19.29 -0.39
C ARG A 259 -7.00 -18.46 0.80
N THR A 260 -5.69 -18.34 0.99
CA THR A 260 -5.13 -17.62 2.14
C THR A 260 -5.26 -16.12 1.98
N GLY A 261 -5.07 -15.61 0.78
CA GLY A 261 -5.24 -14.19 0.45
C GLY A 261 -6.69 -13.74 0.54
N SER A 262 -7.65 -14.51 0.01
CA SER A 262 -9.08 -14.23 0.14
C SER A 262 -9.54 -14.25 1.60
N LEU A 263 -8.97 -15.13 2.43
CA LEU A 263 -9.23 -15.15 3.88
C LEU A 263 -8.74 -13.85 4.55
N VAL A 264 -7.52 -13.41 4.23
CA VAL A 264 -6.97 -12.16 4.74
C VAL A 264 -7.82 -10.97 4.30
N TYR A 265 -8.20 -10.90 3.01
CA TYR A 265 -9.09 -9.84 2.52
C TYR A 265 -10.40 -9.80 3.31
N THR A 266 -11.02 -10.97 3.55
CA THR A 266 -12.28 -11.07 4.31
C THR A 266 -12.11 -10.52 5.72
N TRP A 267 -11.03 -10.84 6.43
CA TRP A 267 -10.79 -10.30 7.77
C TRP A 267 -10.57 -8.79 7.79
N LEU A 268 -9.91 -8.25 6.77
CA LEU A 268 -9.72 -6.81 6.61
C LEU A 268 -11.03 -6.10 6.26
N TYR A 269 -11.85 -6.72 5.42
CA TYR A 269 -13.21 -6.24 5.16
C TYR A 269 -14.08 -6.24 6.42
N ASP A 270 -14.03 -7.30 7.24
CA ASP A 270 -14.74 -7.35 8.51
C ASP A 270 -14.28 -6.24 9.48
N ALA A 271 -12.99 -5.92 9.50
CA ALA A 271 -12.45 -4.81 10.28
C ALA A 271 -12.99 -3.45 9.78
N GLN A 272 -13.09 -3.26 8.45
CA GLN A 272 -13.72 -2.08 7.86
C GLN A 272 -15.21 -2.01 8.22
N ALA A 273 -15.93 -3.11 8.11
CA ALA A 273 -17.35 -3.19 8.49
C ALA A 273 -17.58 -2.94 9.99
N ALA A 274 -16.60 -3.23 10.83
CA ALA A 274 -16.59 -2.89 12.26
C ALA A 274 -16.26 -1.41 12.56
N GLY A 275 -16.04 -0.59 11.52
CA GLY A 275 -15.85 0.86 11.63
C GLY A 275 -14.39 1.33 11.66
N LYS A 276 -13.41 0.46 11.32
CA LYS A 276 -12.02 0.87 11.13
C LYS A 276 -11.82 1.43 9.72
N HIS A 277 -10.92 2.39 9.56
CA HIS A 277 -10.39 2.74 8.25
C HIS A 277 -9.34 1.69 7.87
N VAL A 278 -9.57 0.93 6.81
CA VAL A 278 -8.68 -0.15 6.38
C VAL A 278 -8.14 0.14 4.99
N TYR A 279 -6.83 -0.05 4.81
CA TYR A 279 -6.14 0.18 3.54
C TYR A 279 -5.16 -0.97 3.28
N ILE A 280 -5.07 -1.40 2.02
CA ILE A 280 -4.15 -2.45 1.57
C ILE A 280 -3.21 -1.85 0.53
N ILE A 281 -1.90 -2.03 0.71
CA ILE A 281 -0.89 -1.54 -0.21
C ILE A 281 -0.01 -2.72 -0.64
N ALA A 282 0.08 -2.93 -1.94
CA ALA A 282 0.93 -3.95 -2.55
C ALA A 282 1.96 -3.32 -3.50
N SER A 283 2.96 -4.11 -3.88
CA SER A 283 3.94 -3.81 -4.91
C SER A 283 3.98 -4.92 -5.97
N HIS A 284 5.13 -5.49 -6.33
CA HIS A 284 5.31 -6.62 -7.26
C HIS A 284 4.89 -6.34 -8.71
N SER A 285 3.78 -5.68 -8.93
CA SER A 285 3.40 -5.14 -10.24
C SER A 285 4.05 -3.76 -10.41
N HIS A 286 4.89 -3.61 -11.44
CA HIS A 286 5.75 -2.44 -11.59
C HIS A 286 5.03 -1.25 -12.25
N TYR A 287 3.95 -0.83 -11.62
CA TYR A 287 3.15 0.35 -11.97
C TYR A 287 2.44 0.89 -10.73
N TYR A 288 1.76 2.02 -10.88
CA TYR A 288 0.81 2.50 -9.89
C TYR A 288 -0.61 2.14 -10.29
N SER A 289 -1.41 1.63 -9.37
CA SER A 289 -2.85 1.46 -9.56
C SER A 289 -3.61 1.71 -8.26
N PRO A 290 -4.56 2.63 -8.25
CA PRO A 290 -5.49 2.79 -7.13
C PRO A 290 -6.66 1.83 -7.26
N ALA A 291 -7.44 1.70 -6.20
CA ALA A 291 -8.72 0.98 -6.18
C ALA A 291 -8.66 -0.47 -6.69
N ILE A 292 -7.56 -1.18 -6.42
CA ILE A 292 -7.26 -2.50 -7.00
C ILE A 292 -8.30 -3.58 -6.70
N PHE A 293 -9.11 -3.42 -5.66
CA PHE A 293 -10.20 -4.35 -5.32
C PHE A 293 -11.57 -3.90 -5.85
N ASN A 294 -11.62 -2.84 -6.66
CA ASN A 294 -12.84 -2.37 -7.32
C ASN A 294 -13.24 -3.30 -8.49
N THR A 295 -13.18 -4.60 -8.30
CA THR A 295 -13.41 -5.65 -9.30
C THR A 295 -14.81 -6.25 -9.22
N PRO A 296 -15.33 -6.86 -10.29
CA PRO A 296 -16.60 -7.57 -10.25
C PRO A 296 -16.63 -8.69 -9.21
N TYR A 297 -15.49 -9.33 -8.94
CA TYR A 297 -15.37 -10.40 -7.94
C TYR A 297 -15.71 -9.90 -6.54
N TRP A 298 -15.04 -8.86 -6.05
CA TRP A 298 -15.29 -8.36 -4.70
C TRP A 298 -16.62 -7.61 -4.60
N LYS A 299 -17.04 -6.93 -5.67
CA LYS A 299 -18.33 -6.21 -5.71
C LYS A 299 -19.57 -7.13 -5.68
N GLN A 300 -19.44 -8.40 -6.01
CA GLN A 300 -20.58 -9.32 -5.86
C GLN A 300 -20.95 -9.56 -4.39
N TYR A 301 -20.03 -9.35 -3.46
CA TYR A 301 -20.26 -9.54 -2.03
C TYR A 301 -20.67 -8.23 -1.33
N SER A 302 -20.13 -7.09 -1.79
CA SER A 302 -20.44 -5.77 -1.24
C SER A 302 -20.20 -4.67 -2.27
N ASN A 303 -21.01 -3.61 -2.24
CA ASN A 303 -20.75 -2.40 -3.02
C ASN A 303 -19.56 -1.59 -2.47
N GLU A 304 -19.20 -1.79 -1.21
CA GLU A 304 -18.06 -1.17 -0.55
C GLU A 304 -16.93 -2.20 -0.47
N VAL A 305 -15.82 -1.92 -1.14
CA VAL A 305 -14.62 -2.75 -1.12
C VAL A 305 -13.56 -2.09 -0.24
N VAL A 306 -12.60 -2.87 0.23
CA VAL A 306 -11.45 -2.31 0.97
C VAL A 306 -10.61 -1.46 0.00
N PRO A 307 -10.31 -0.19 0.32
CA PRO A 307 -9.37 0.60 -0.48
C PRO A 307 -8.01 -0.08 -0.60
N GLY A 308 -7.52 -0.22 -1.82
CA GLY A 308 -6.25 -0.89 -2.07
C GLY A 308 -5.47 -0.25 -3.20
N PHE A 309 -4.13 -0.34 -3.13
CA PHE A 309 -3.19 0.29 -4.04
C PHE A 309 -2.09 -0.69 -4.44
N ILE A 310 -1.60 -0.55 -5.67
CA ILE A 310 -0.33 -1.10 -6.13
C ILE A 310 0.64 0.07 -6.32
N ILE A 311 1.87 -0.07 -5.82
CA ILE A 311 2.97 0.90 -5.93
C ILE A 311 4.33 0.18 -6.04
N GLY A 312 4.58 -0.44 -7.19
CA GLY A 312 5.84 -1.14 -7.52
C GLY A 312 6.77 -0.30 -8.40
N SER A 313 6.99 0.96 -8.05
CA SER A 313 7.64 1.94 -8.94
C SER A 313 8.91 2.58 -8.37
N ALA A 314 9.62 1.88 -7.44
CA ALA A 314 10.83 2.43 -6.80
C ALA A 314 12.14 2.20 -7.59
N GLY A 315 12.08 1.67 -8.83
CA GLY A 315 13.27 1.44 -9.66
C GLY A 315 13.15 0.28 -10.64
N ALA A 316 12.23 -0.65 -10.42
CA ALA A 316 12.05 -1.83 -11.25
C ALA A 316 11.67 -1.50 -12.70
N ARG A 317 11.95 -2.45 -13.60
CA ARG A 317 11.52 -2.38 -14.99
C ARG A 317 10.00 -2.26 -15.08
N ARG A 318 9.49 -1.17 -15.63
CA ARG A 318 8.07 -0.82 -15.65
C ARG A 318 7.29 -1.76 -16.56
N TYR A 319 6.14 -2.24 -16.06
CA TYR A 319 5.26 -3.14 -16.81
C TYR A 319 4.14 -2.36 -17.51
N PRO A 320 3.59 -2.88 -18.63
CA PRO A 320 2.38 -2.35 -19.20
C PRO A 320 1.22 -2.55 -18.22
N LEU A 321 0.24 -1.64 -18.26
CA LEU A 321 -0.96 -1.79 -17.46
C LEU A 321 -1.80 -2.99 -17.91
N PRO A 322 -2.35 -3.80 -16.98
CA PRO A 322 -3.29 -4.84 -17.33
C PRO A 322 -4.59 -4.23 -17.89
N ARG A 323 -5.32 -4.99 -18.69
CA ARG A 323 -6.61 -4.53 -19.28
C ARG A 323 -7.66 -4.21 -18.21
N SER A 324 -7.53 -4.77 -17.02
CA SER A 324 -8.40 -4.56 -15.85
C SER A 324 -8.00 -3.37 -15.02
N ALA A 325 -6.91 -2.65 -15.34
CA ALA A 325 -6.42 -1.53 -14.57
C ALA A 325 -7.49 -0.45 -14.40
N ASP A 326 -7.45 0.22 -13.25
CA ASP A 326 -8.27 1.42 -13.02
C ASP A 326 -7.89 2.53 -14.01
N LYS A 327 -8.83 3.43 -14.32
CA LYS A 327 -8.60 4.57 -15.22
C LYS A 327 -7.52 5.55 -14.74
N ASP A 328 -7.27 5.58 -13.44
CA ASP A 328 -6.28 6.44 -12.79
C ASP A 328 -4.96 5.68 -12.53
N ALA A 329 -4.83 4.45 -13.05
CA ALA A 329 -3.58 3.69 -13.01
C ALA A 329 -2.55 4.30 -13.99
N LEU A 330 -1.29 4.30 -13.58
CA LEU A 330 -0.17 4.87 -14.34
C LEU A 330 0.96 3.86 -14.46
N THR A 331 1.49 3.73 -15.68
CA THR A 331 2.74 3.03 -15.94
C THR A 331 3.80 4.00 -16.48
N HIS A 332 5.01 3.52 -16.71
CA HIS A 332 6.16 4.32 -17.15
C HIS A 332 6.54 5.45 -16.18
N ILE A 333 6.23 5.26 -14.90
CA ILE A 333 6.58 6.20 -13.83
C ILE A 333 7.57 5.56 -12.85
N TYR A 334 8.33 6.39 -12.16
CA TYR A 334 8.95 6.10 -10.87
C TYR A 334 8.31 6.99 -9.81
N GLY A 335 8.23 6.51 -8.58
CA GLY A 335 7.63 7.29 -7.51
C GLY A 335 7.28 6.47 -6.27
N PHE A 336 6.51 7.10 -5.41
CA PHE A 336 6.03 6.52 -4.17
C PHE A 336 4.63 7.02 -3.84
N LEU A 337 3.92 6.30 -2.99
CA LEU A 337 2.63 6.68 -2.46
C LEU A 337 2.82 7.35 -1.10
N GLN A 338 2.33 8.56 -0.91
CA GLN A 338 2.29 9.24 0.38
C GLN A 338 0.93 9.06 1.04
N GLY A 339 0.91 8.62 2.29
CA GLY A 339 -0.28 8.56 3.12
C GLY A 339 -0.30 9.72 4.11
N ALA A 340 -1.36 10.53 4.07
CA ALA A 340 -1.58 11.69 4.94
C ALA A 340 -2.68 11.37 5.97
N VAL A 341 -2.29 11.20 7.24
CA VAL A 341 -3.19 10.80 8.33
C VAL A 341 -4.01 12.00 8.80
N GLN A 342 -5.34 11.84 8.78
CA GLN A 342 -6.30 12.89 9.12
C GLN A 342 -6.75 12.78 10.58
N SER A 343 -7.30 13.87 11.12
CA SER A 343 -7.76 13.93 12.52
C SER A 343 -8.94 12.99 12.84
N ASP A 344 -9.71 12.60 11.84
CA ASP A 344 -10.82 11.63 11.98
C ASP A 344 -10.33 10.17 11.95
N GLY A 345 -9.06 9.93 11.63
CA GLY A 345 -8.44 8.62 11.52
C GLY A 345 -8.36 8.11 10.08
N SER A 346 -8.98 8.78 9.12
CA SER A 346 -8.83 8.44 7.71
C SER A 346 -7.41 8.78 7.20
N ILE A 347 -7.03 8.17 6.08
CA ILE A 347 -5.76 8.44 5.40
C ILE A 347 -6.05 8.81 3.95
N VAL A 348 -5.52 9.95 3.53
CA VAL A 348 -5.57 10.37 2.13
C VAL A 348 -4.26 9.96 1.46
N PHE A 349 -4.36 9.22 0.36
CA PHE A 349 -3.19 8.77 -0.39
C PHE A 349 -2.97 9.63 -1.64
N THR A 350 -1.72 10.00 -1.88
CA THR A 350 -1.30 10.80 -3.04
C THR A 350 -0.09 10.13 -3.68
N LEU A 351 -0.12 9.94 -5.00
CA LEU A 351 1.05 9.49 -5.75
C LEU A 351 2.01 10.68 -5.95
N HIS A 352 3.28 10.46 -5.63
CA HIS A 352 4.38 11.37 -5.92
C HIS A 352 5.22 10.76 -7.06
N GLU A 353 5.02 11.29 -8.27
CA GLU A 353 5.83 10.90 -9.43
C GLU A 353 7.19 11.62 -9.37
N LEU A 354 8.24 10.89 -9.78
CA LEU A 354 9.58 11.42 -9.94
C LEU A 354 9.83 11.82 -11.39
N THR A 355 10.51 12.92 -11.58
CA THR A 355 11.04 13.36 -12.87
C THR A 355 12.49 12.92 -13.03
N GLU A 356 13.02 12.91 -14.26
CA GLU A 356 14.44 12.67 -14.52
C GLU A 356 15.32 13.68 -13.76
N ASP A 357 14.89 14.94 -13.69
CA ASP A 357 15.59 15.99 -12.93
C ASP A 357 15.68 15.67 -11.44
N ASP A 358 14.64 15.03 -10.84
CA ASP A 358 14.69 14.59 -9.44
C ASP A 358 15.78 13.54 -9.23
N LEU A 359 15.92 12.59 -10.17
CA LEU A 359 16.97 11.56 -10.12
C LEU A 359 18.36 12.22 -10.26
N ILE A 360 18.52 13.12 -11.22
CA ILE A 360 19.77 13.86 -11.45
C ILE A 360 20.20 14.65 -10.23
N GLN A 361 19.26 15.34 -9.56
CA GLN A 361 19.55 16.17 -8.40
C GLN A 361 19.93 15.35 -7.16
N ALA A 362 19.32 14.18 -6.99
CA ALA A 362 19.52 13.33 -5.82
C ALA A 362 20.65 12.30 -5.99
N ARG A 363 21.25 12.19 -7.18
CA ARG A 363 22.23 11.16 -7.51
C ARG A 363 23.46 11.16 -6.61
N TRP A 364 24.08 10.03 -6.48
CA TRP A 364 25.45 9.92 -5.97
C TRP A 364 26.43 10.62 -6.92
N GLN A 365 27.50 11.19 -6.36
CA GLN A 365 28.41 12.09 -7.08
C GLN A 365 29.00 11.47 -8.37
N ASP A 366 29.28 10.16 -8.34
CA ASP A 366 29.95 9.45 -9.44
C ASP A 366 28.95 8.79 -10.42
N THR A 367 27.64 9.01 -10.26
CA THR A 367 26.62 8.41 -11.14
C THR A 367 26.62 9.06 -12.51
N PRO A 368 26.80 8.30 -13.61
CA PRO A 368 26.74 8.83 -14.98
C PRO A 368 25.34 9.33 -15.33
N LEU A 369 25.25 10.49 -15.99
CA LEU A 369 23.95 11.08 -16.37
C LEU A 369 23.24 10.27 -17.46
N ASP A 370 23.99 9.68 -18.39
CA ASP A 370 23.46 8.80 -19.44
C ASP A 370 22.85 7.52 -18.84
N ALA A 371 23.44 6.97 -17.79
CA ALA A 371 22.86 5.83 -17.09
C ALA A 371 21.52 6.18 -16.41
N ILE A 372 21.42 7.36 -15.80
CA ILE A 372 20.15 7.87 -15.25
C ILE A 372 19.12 8.02 -16.37
N HIS A 373 19.51 8.62 -17.50
CA HIS A 373 18.64 8.79 -18.65
C HIS A 373 18.15 7.43 -19.19
N ASP A 374 19.04 6.47 -19.36
CA ASP A 374 18.69 5.10 -19.81
C ASP A 374 17.70 4.43 -18.85
N CYS A 375 17.93 4.52 -17.56
CA CYS A 375 16.99 4.02 -16.54
C CYS A 375 15.65 4.74 -16.60
N PHE A 376 15.64 6.04 -16.79
CA PHE A 376 14.40 6.82 -16.81
C PHE A 376 13.58 6.60 -18.09
N VAL A 377 14.22 6.44 -19.25
CA VAL A 377 13.53 6.30 -20.54
C VAL A 377 13.33 4.84 -20.93
N ASN A 378 14.36 3.99 -20.81
CA ASN A 378 14.40 2.69 -21.45
C ASN A 378 14.07 1.50 -20.52
N ASN A 379 14.09 1.69 -19.20
CA ASN A 379 13.78 0.63 -18.25
C ASN A 379 12.27 0.32 -18.21
N ALA A 380 11.73 -0.21 -19.31
CA ALA A 380 10.34 -0.57 -19.46
C ALA A 380 10.18 -1.82 -20.35
N GLU A 381 9.17 -2.63 -20.09
CA GLU A 381 8.79 -3.69 -21.00
C GLU A 381 8.10 -3.12 -22.24
N SER A 382 8.44 -3.64 -23.41
CA SER A 382 7.72 -3.29 -24.63
C SER A 382 6.28 -3.82 -24.54
N VAL A 383 5.31 -2.98 -24.84
CA VAL A 383 3.92 -3.42 -25.05
C VAL A 383 3.93 -4.47 -26.15
N ARG A 384 3.61 -5.72 -25.83
CA ARG A 384 3.50 -6.84 -26.78
C ARG A 384 2.16 -6.79 -27.51
#